data_f9160499c6b39ef04bc7340d8d7769ab
#
_entry.id   f9160499c6b39ef04bc7340d8d7769ab
#
_cell.length_a   1.000
_cell.length_b   1.000
_cell.length_c   1.000
_cell.angle_alpha   90.00
_cell.angle_beta   90.00
_cell.angle_gamma   90.00
#
_symmetry.space_group_name_H-M   'P 1'
#
loop_
_entity.id
_entity.type
_entity.pdbx_description
1 polymer ?
#
loop_
_entity_poly.entity_id
_entity_poly.type
_entity_poly.pdbx_seq_one_letter_code
_entity_poly.pdbx_strand_id
1 'polypeptide(L)'
;MFKEFHSRVPYVINNLQELGVSIDGASKETYEKLRLGGKWDKINENLECISKMKEKHNFRFILHFVVQKDNYHEMEDIIQLGKQYNADRVWLNKMEDWNVFDNFSDMNIFSPEHPLHKDYQQRLQKIKPYLGFEKNPIVEIPTLNT
;
A
#
# COMPACT_ATOMS: atom_id res chain seq x y z
N MET A 1 17.15 -4.47 8.02
CA MET A 1 16.67 -5.82 7.63
C MET A 1 16.72 -6.04 6.12
N PHE A 2 16.11 -5.21 5.28
CA PHE A 2 16.16 -5.40 3.82
C PHE A 2 17.56 -5.14 3.22
N LYS A 3 18.29 -4.13 3.76
CA LYS A 3 19.71 -3.87 3.40
C LYS A 3 20.62 -5.09 3.57
N GLU A 4 20.35 -5.92 4.56
CA GLU A 4 21.13 -7.13 4.84
C GLU A 4 20.66 -8.31 3.98
N PHE A 5 19.37 -8.35 3.67
CA PHE A 5 18.80 -9.44 2.88
C PHE A 5 19.40 -9.51 1.48
N HIS A 6 19.48 -8.39 0.76
CA HIS A 6 19.99 -8.39 -0.62
C HIS A 6 21.46 -8.76 -0.71
N SER A 7 22.26 -8.41 0.30
CA SER A 7 23.68 -8.81 0.34
C SER A 7 23.90 -10.30 0.65
N ARG A 8 22.94 -10.89 1.40
CA ARG A 8 22.99 -12.32 1.77
C ARG A 8 22.48 -13.25 0.66
N VAL A 9 21.57 -12.78 -0.17
CA VAL A 9 20.92 -13.59 -1.20
C VAL A 9 20.90 -12.89 -2.57
N PRO A 10 22.10 -12.57 -3.14
CA PRO A 10 22.18 -11.84 -4.40
C PRO A 10 21.52 -12.56 -5.58
N TYR A 11 21.47 -13.89 -5.53
CA TYR A 11 20.77 -14.69 -6.53
C TYR A 11 19.25 -14.37 -6.58
N VAL A 12 18.61 -14.16 -5.44
CA VAL A 12 17.18 -13.81 -5.37
C VAL A 12 16.94 -12.47 -6.05
N ILE A 13 17.80 -11.48 -5.79
CA ILE A 13 17.65 -10.14 -6.38
C ILE A 13 17.82 -10.16 -7.89
N ASN A 14 18.80 -10.90 -8.40
CA ASN A 14 19.07 -11.00 -9.84
C ASN A 14 17.94 -11.71 -10.61
N ASN A 15 17.10 -12.49 -9.92
CA ASN A 15 15.97 -13.21 -10.52
C ASN A 15 14.62 -12.66 -10.05
N LEU A 16 14.60 -11.56 -9.32
CA LEU A 16 13.38 -10.96 -8.82
C LEU A 16 12.59 -10.33 -9.98
N GLN A 17 11.34 -10.72 -10.13
CA GLN A 17 10.44 -10.15 -11.12
C GLN A 17 9.52 -9.08 -10.51
N GLU A 18 9.12 -9.30 -9.26
CA GLU A 18 8.21 -8.41 -8.56
C GLU A 18 8.48 -8.43 -7.05
N LEU A 19 8.38 -7.28 -6.42
CA LEU A 19 8.48 -7.09 -4.97
C LEU A 19 7.27 -6.31 -4.47
N GLY A 20 6.41 -6.97 -3.70
CA GLY A 20 5.28 -6.35 -3.01
C GLY A 20 5.65 -5.96 -1.57
N VAL A 21 5.28 -4.77 -1.17
CA VAL A 21 5.40 -4.29 0.22
C VAL A 21 4.04 -3.88 0.73
N SER A 22 3.57 -4.54 1.79
CA SER A 22 2.34 -4.15 2.48
C SER A 22 2.65 -3.07 3.51
N ILE A 23 1.99 -1.92 3.41
CA ILE A 23 2.32 -0.75 4.24
C ILE A 23 1.14 -0.26 5.10
N ASP A 24 -0.10 -0.27 4.62
CA ASP A 24 -1.36 0.06 5.33
C ASP A 24 -1.39 1.39 6.10
N GLY A 25 -0.41 2.26 5.92
CA GLY A 25 -0.36 3.61 6.46
C GLY A 25 0.63 4.47 5.69
N ALA A 26 0.28 5.71 5.41
CA ALA A 26 1.14 6.69 4.77
C ALA A 26 1.71 7.72 5.76
N SER A 27 1.38 7.57 7.04
CA SER A 27 1.94 8.33 8.16
C SER A 27 2.51 7.40 9.22
N LYS A 28 3.36 7.95 10.08
CA LYS A 28 3.93 7.21 11.22
C LYS A 28 2.84 6.69 12.14
N GLU A 29 1.87 7.54 12.45
CA GLU A 29 0.79 7.23 13.38
C GLU A 29 -0.05 6.06 12.88
N THR A 30 -0.53 6.13 11.63
CA THR A 30 -1.36 5.11 11.02
C THR A 30 -0.58 3.81 10.80
N TYR A 31 0.65 3.90 10.28
CA TYR A 31 1.48 2.73 10.05
C TYR A 31 1.78 1.96 11.33
N GLU A 32 2.25 2.63 12.38
CA GLU A 32 2.63 1.96 13.64
C GLU A 32 1.40 1.45 14.40
N LYS A 33 0.22 2.07 14.21
CA LYS A 33 -1.06 1.58 14.74
C LYS A 33 -1.52 0.28 14.08
N LEU A 34 -1.48 0.22 12.75
CA LEU A 34 -2.04 -0.91 11.99
C LEU A 34 -1.05 -2.07 11.83
N ARG A 35 0.24 -1.79 11.80
CA ARG A 35 1.31 -2.78 11.71
C ARG A 35 1.98 -2.98 13.06
N LEU A 36 1.38 -3.81 13.91
CA LEU A 36 1.89 -4.07 15.26
C LEU A 36 3.37 -4.48 15.23
N GLY A 37 4.19 -3.73 15.97
CA GLY A 37 5.65 -3.90 15.98
C GLY A 37 6.38 -3.26 14.79
N GLY A 38 5.67 -2.73 13.80
CA GLY A 38 6.23 -1.93 12.72
C GLY A 38 6.86 -0.65 13.25
N LYS A 39 7.91 -0.16 12.56
CA LYS A 39 8.56 1.12 12.84
C LYS A 39 8.63 1.93 11.57
N TRP A 40 8.01 3.13 11.59
CA TRP A 40 7.92 4.01 10.44
C TRP A 40 9.27 4.33 9.82
N ASP A 41 10.27 4.65 10.65
CA ASP A 41 11.61 4.94 10.17
C ASP A 41 12.23 3.74 9.45
N LYS A 42 11.98 2.52 9.95
CA LYS A 42 12.49 1.30 9.35
C LYS A 42 11.83 0.95 8.03
N ILE A 43 10.51 1.14 7.90
CA ILE A 43 9.85 0.91 6.61
C ILE A 43 10.33 1.93 5.58
N ASN A 44 10.48 3.20 5.91
CA ASN A 44 11.01 4.21 5.00
C ASN A 44 12.46 3.91 4.56
N GLU A 45 13.35 3.51 5.47
CA GLU A 45 14.69 3.04 5.11
C GLU A 45 14.65 1.86 4.12
N ASN A 46 13.71 0.94 4.31
CA ASN A 46 13.54 -0.20 3.40
C ASN A 46 13.00 0.24 2.04
N LEU A 47 12.00 1.12 1.98
CA LEU A 47 11.46 1.66 0.74
C LEU A 47 12.53 2.41 -0.07
N GLU A 48 13.35 3.22 0.60
CA GLU A 48 14.48 3.89 -0.03
C GLU A 48 15.50 2.89 -0.61
N CYS A 49 15.80 1.83 0.14
CA CYS A 49 16.70 0.77 -0.33
C CYS A 49 16.12 0.05 -1.55
N ILE A 50 14.82 -0.26 -1.55
CA ILE A 50 14.12 -0.90 -2.69
C ILE A 50 14.14 0.01 -3.91
N SER A 51 13.84 1.29 -3.75
CA SER A 51 13.90 2.28 -4.83
C SER A 51 15.28 2.34 -5.49
N LYS A 52 16.36 2.41 -4.68
CA LYS A 52 17.75 2.38 -5.19
C LYS A 52 18.14 1.06 -5.84
N MET A 53 17.60 -0.06 -5.36
CA MET A 53 17.83 -1.37 -5.97
C MET A 53 17.15 -1.48 -7.34
N LYS A 54 15.95 -0.94 -7.47
CA LYS A 54 15.19 -0.91 -8.71
C LYS A 54 15.95 -0.20 -9.85
N GLU A 55 16.78 0.80 -9.54
CA GLU A 55 17.64 1.45 -10.53
C GLU A 55 18.67 0.51 -11.16
N LYS A 56 19.04 -0.57 -10.45
CA LYS A 56 20.10 -1.52 -10.86
C LYS A 56 19.55 -2.87 -11.32
N HIS A 57 18.31 -3.19 -10.93
CA HIS A 57 17.68 -4.49 -11.19
C HIS A 57 16.30 -4.28 -11.78
N ASN A 58 15.97 -5.06 -12.79
CA ASN A 58 14.69 -4.94 -13.50
C ASN A 58 13.60 -5.77 -12.82
N PHE A 59 13.00 -5.24 -11.75
CA PHE A 59 11.83 -5.84 -11.11
C PHE A 59 10.72 -4.79 -10.91
N ARG A 60 9.49 -5.24 -10.80
CA ARG A 60 8.35 -4.38 -10.46
C ARG A 60 8.27 -4.21 -8.95
N PHE A 61 8.08 -2.97 -8.52
CA PHE A 61 7.87 -2.62 -7.12
C PHE A 61 6.41 -2.20 -6.89
N ILE A 62 5.72 -2.89 -5.98
CA ILE A 62 4.29 -2.67 -5.68
C ILE A 62 4.12 -2.32 -4.21
N LEU A 63 3.39 -1.24 -3.93
CA LEU A 63 2.87 -0.95 -2.60
C LEU A 63 1.45 -1.52 -2.48
N HIS A 64 1.22 -2.36 -1.48
CA HIS A 64 -0.08 -2.86 -1.10
C HIS A 64 -0.60 -2.09 0.11
N PHE A 65 -1.82 -1.60 -0.02
CA PHE A 65 -2.50 -0.82 1.02
C PHE A 65 -3.91 -1.34 1.20
N VAL A 66 -4.17 -2.03 2.31
CA VAL A 66 -5.50 -2.55 2.62
C VAL A 66 -6.33 -1.44 3.23
N VAL A 67 -7.28 -0.93 2.44
CA VAL A 67 -8.15 0.18 2.82
C VAL A 67 -9.14 -0.27 3.89
N GLN A 68 -9.19 0.45 5.00
CA GLN A 68 -10.09 0.22 6.11
C GLN A 68 -10.40 1.51 6.87
N LYS A 69 -11.25 1.44 7.89
CA LYS A 69 -11.68 2.56 8.71
C LYS A 69 -10.54 3.48 9.19
N ASP A 70 -9.44 2.90 9.59
CA ASP A 70 -8.35 3.65 10.23
C ASP A 70 -7.36 4.31 9.26
N ASN A 71 -7.45 4.00 7.94
CA ASN A 71 -6.47 4.49 6.97
C ASN A 71 -7.05 5.03 5.65
N TYR A 72 -8.34 4.90 5.38
CA TYR A 72 -8.94 5.33 4.10
C TYR A 72 -8.69 6.81 3.77
N HIS A 73 -8.48 7.63 4.78
CA HIS A 73 -8.19 9.04 4.62
C HIS A 73 -6.78 9.31 4.07
N GLU A 74 -5.88 8.32 4.10
CA GLU A 74 -4.52 8.38 3.59
C GLU A 74 -4.36 7.78 2.16
N MET A 75 -5.47 7.48 1.45
CA MET A 75 -5.39 6.92 0.10
C MET A 75 -4.64 7.80 -0.91
N GLU A 76 -4.74 9.13 -0.79
CA GLU A 76 -3.96 10.04 -1.64
C GLU A 76 -2.48 10.05 -1.22
N ASP A 77 -2.22 10.05 0.08
CA ASP A 77 -0.87 10.12 0.63
C ASP A 77 -0.05 8.88 0.29
N ILE A 78 -0.67 7.68 0.30
CA ILE A 78 0.02 6.45 -0.13
C ILE A 78 0.35 6.47 -1.62
N ILE A 79 -0.45 7.11 -2.45
CA ILE A 79 -0.13 7.32 -3.88
C ILE A 79 1.10 8.23 -4.02
N GLN A 80 1.17 9.31 -3.23
CA GLN A 80 2.35 10.20 -3.24
C GLN A 80 3.59 9.47 -2.71
N LEU A 81 3.43 8.63 -1.68
CA LEU A 81 4.51 7.78 -1.18
C LEU A 81 5.02 6.83 -2.26
N GLY A 82 4.12 6.22 -3.03
CA GLY A 82 4.46 5.37 -4.17
C GLY A 82 5.31 6.12 -5.21
N LYS A 83 4.94 7.36 -5.53
CA LYS A 83 5.73 8.22 -6.44
C LYS A 83 7.11 8.54 -5.85
N GLN A 84 7.16 8.90 -4.58
CA GLN A 84 8.41 9.24 -3.89
C GLN A 84 9.43 8.11 -3.95
N TYR A 85 9.00 6.87 -3.78
CA TYR A 85 9.86 5.68 -3.77
C TYR A 85 9.91 4.92 -5.10
N ASN A 86 9.42 5.56 -6.19
CA ASN A 86 9.47 4.99 -7.54
C ASN A 86 8.79 3.61 -7.65
N ALA A 87 7.65 3.44 -6.96
CA ALA A 87 6.82 2.25 -7.11
C ALA A 87 6.18 2.21 -8.51
N ASP A 88 6.12 1.02 -9.10
CA ASP A 88 5.42 0.83 -10.39
C ASP A 88 3.91 0.80 -10.19
N ARG A 89 3.47 0.35 -9.00
CA ARG A 89 2.06 0.22 -8.68
C ARG A 89 1.77 0.54 -7.21
N VAL A 90 0.64 1.19 -6.98
CA VAL A 90 -0.01 1.30 -5.68
C VAL A 90 -1.35 0.57 -5.76
N TRP A 91 -1.50 -0.47 -4.96
CA TRP A 91 -2.66 -1.34 -4.98
C TRP A 91 -3.49 -1.12 -3.72
N LEU A 92 -4.65 -0.48 -3.89
CA LEU A 92 -5.59 -0.14 -2.81
C LEU A 92 -6.58 -1.30 -2.63
N ASN A 93 -6.20 -2.29 -1.85
CA ASN A 93 -7.01 -3.49 -1.63
C ASN A 93 -8.19 -3.22 -0.71
N LYS A 94 -9.32 -3.88 -0.99
CA LYS A 94 -10.42 -3.98 -0.05
C LYS A 94 -10.04 -4.92 1.10
N MET A 95 -10.44 -4.58 2.32
CA MET A 95 -10.36 -5.52 3.43
C MET A 95 -11.38 -6.65 3.23
N GLU A 96 -10.91 -7.89 3.36
CA GLU A 96 -11.75 -9.09 3.26
C GLU A 96 -11.97 -9.72 4.63
N ASP A 97 -13.15 -10.30 4.82
CA ASP A 97 -13.48 -11.04 6.02
C ASP A 97 -12.97 -12.49 5.92
N TRP A 98 -11.93 -12.79 6.66
CA TRP A 98 -11.41 -14.16 6.78
C TRP A 98 -11.89 -14.86 8.05
N ASN A 99 -12.95 -14.33 8.70
CA ASN A 99 -13.50 -14.82 9.97
C ASN A 99 -12.48 -14.85 11.11
N VAL A 100 -11.52 -13.92 11.10
CA VAL A 100 -10.49 -13.78 12.14
C VAL A 100 -10.65 -12.49 12.95
N PHE A 101 -11.59 -11.63 12.57
CA PHE A 101 -11.84 -10.35 13.21
C PHE A 101 -13.25 -10.30 13.80
N ASP A 102 -13.36 -10.24 15.12
CA ASP A 102 -14.65 -10.09 15.81
C ASP A 102 -15.39 -8.79 15.45
N ASN A 103 -14.66 -7.77 15.00
CA ASN A 103 -15.16 -6.44 14.67
C ASN A 103 -15.02 -6.08 13.19
N PHE A 104 -15.04 -7.05 12.27
CA PHE A 104 -14.88 -6.81 10.84
C PHE A 104 -15.85 -5.74 10.30
N SER A 105 -17.11 -5.77 10.73
CA SER A 105 -18.12 -4.79 10.30
C SER A 105 -17.74 -3.34 10.66
N ASP A 106 -17.06 -3.12 11.78
CA ASP A 106 -16.58 -1.79 12.21
C ASP A 106 -15.37 -1.31 11.38
N MET A 107 -14.61 -2.21 10.81
CA MET A 107 -13.46 -1.89 9.96
C MET A 107 -13.81 -1.75 8.48
N ASN A 108 -14.90 -2.39 8.04
CA ASN A 108 -15.30 -2.50 6.65
C ASN A 108 -16.08 -1.28 6.16
N ILE A 109 -15.39 -0.20 5.85
CA ILE A 109 -15.98 1.04 5.31
C ILE A 109 -16.60 0.90 3.91
N PHE A 110 -16.42 -0.24 3.27
CA PHE A 110 -17.02 -0.53 1.95
C PHE A 110 -18.50 -0.87 2.06
N SER A 111 -18.98 -1.27 3.24
CA SER A 111 -20.41 -1.48 3.49
C SER A 111 -21.16 -0.15 3.44
N PRO A 112 -22.27 -0.04 2.66
CA PRO A 112 -23.11 1.16 2.62
C PRO A 112 -23.69 1.57 3.99
N GLU A 113 -23.84 0.61 4.90
CA GLU A 113 -24.34 0.83 6.26
C GLU A 113 -23.29 1.39 7.21
N HIS A 114 -22.01 1.35 6.82
CA HIS A 114 -20.93 1.85 7.68
C HIS A 114 -20.98 3.39 7.80
N PRO A 115 -20.89 3.97 9.01
CA PRO A 115 -21.02 5.42 9.22
C PRO A 115 -20.06 6.28 8.37
N LEU A 116 -18.86 5.75 8.08
CA LEU A 116 -17.84 6.45 7.29
C LEU A 116 -17.91 6.16 5.79
N HIS A 117 -18.85 5.32 5.32
CA HIS A 117 -18.95 4.95 3.91
C HIS A 117 -19.06 6.17 2.99
N LYS A 118 -19.88 7.15 3.39
CA LYS A 118 -20.11 8.36 2.60
C LYS A 118 -18.85 9.23 2.46
N ASP A 119 -18.08 9.37 3.54
CA ASP A 119 -16.78 10.08 3.50
C ASP A 119 -15.75 9.30 2.67
N TYR A 120 -15.68 7.98 2.82
CA TYR A 120 -14.86 7.13 1.97
C TYR A 120 -15.17 7.35 0.49
N GLN A 121 -16.44 7.37 0.09
CA GLN A 121 -16.83 7.62 -1.30
C GLN A 121 -16.38 8.99 -1.79
N GLN A 122 -16.44 10.03 -0.96
CA GLN A 122 -15.94 11.35 -1.31
C GLN A 122 -14.41 11.36 -1.54
N ARG A 123 -13.66 10.64 -0.70
CA ARG A 123 -12.21 10.50 -0.85
C ARG A 123 -11.85 9.67 -2.08
N LEU A 124 -12.62 8.63 -2.37
CA LEU A 124 -12.47 7.84 -3.57
C LEU A 124 -12.61 8.69 -4.84
N GLN A 125 -13.55 9.66 -4.86
CA GLN A 125 -13.66 10.60 -5.99
C GLN A 125 -12.41 11.46 -6.16
N LYS A 126 -11.74 11.87 -5.07
CA LYS A 126 -10.51 12.68 -5.12
C LYS A 126 -9.35 11.91 -5.76
N ILE A 127 -9.25 10.61 -5.53
CA ILE A 127 -8.17 9.80 -6.10
C ILE A 127 -8.46 9.28 -7.51
N LYS A 128 -9.69 9.41 -8.03
CA LYS A 128 -10.02 9.01 -9.41
C LYS A 128 -9.03 9.49 -10.48
N PRO A 129 -8.52 10.75 -10.44
CA PRO A 129 -7.54 11.21 -11.43
C PRO A 129 -6.22 10.42 -11.45
N TYR A 130 -5.91 9.71 -10.37
CA TYR A 130 -4.70 8.90 -10.25
C TYR A 130 -4.90 7.45 -10.72
N LEU A 131 -6.16 7.00 -10.86
CA LEU A 131 -6.45 5.62 -11.24
C LEU A 131 -6.12 5.36 -12.71
N GLY A 132 -5.66 4.14 -13.01
CA GLY A 132 -5.48 3.64 -14.36
C GLY A 132 -4.06 3.24 -14.72
N PHE A 133 -3.96 2.46 -15.80
CA PHE A 133 -2.72 1.83 -16.26
C PHE A 133 -1.75 2.78 -16.98
N GLU A 134 -2.20 3.95 -17.37
CA GLU A 134 -1.36 4.97 -18.04
C GLU A 134 -0.66 5.92 -17.05
N LYS A 135 -0.83 5.68 -15.75
CA LYS A 135 -0.26 6.52 -14.68
C LYS A 135 1.03 5.92 -14.14
N ASN A 136 1.86 6.75 -13.54
CA ASN A 136 3.08 6.31 -12.85
C ASN A 136 3.10 6.91 -11.43
N PRO A 137 2.99 6.10 -10.39
CA PRO A 137 2.69 4.66 -10.43
C PRO A 137 1.29 4.35 -11.00
N ILE A 138 1.11 3.12 -11.46
CA ILE A 138 -0.22 2.58 -11.75
C ILE A 138 -0.98 2.50 -10.42
N VAL A 139 -2.17 3.10 -10.35
CA VAL A 139 -3.02 3.04 -9.16
C VAL A 139 -4.25 2.20 -9.46
N GLU A 140 -4.45 1.14 -8.68
CA GLU A 140 -5.55 0.19 -8.85
C GLU A 140 -6.36 0.01 -7.58
N ILE A 141 -7.66 -0.16 -7.76
CA ILE A 141 -8.60 -0.59 -6.73
C ILE A 141 -9.29 -1.85 -7.28
N PRO A 142 -8.88 -3.08 -6.84
CA PRO A 142 -9.31 -4.34 -7.46
C PRO A 142 -10.82 -4.63 -7.37
N THR A 143 -11.57 -3.87 -6.61
CA THR A 143 -12.98 -4.14 -6.29
C THR A 143 -13.97 -3.10 -6.79
N LEU A 144 -13.60 -2.27 -7.76
CA LEU A 144 -14.54 -1.45 -8.52
C LEU A 144 -15.00 -2.16 -9.80
N ASN A 145 -15.20 -3.48 -9.75
CA ASN A 145 -16.04 -4.14 -10.74
C ASN A 145 -17.48 -3.81 -10.38
N THR A 146 -18.01 -2.82 -11.09
CA THR A 146 -19.43 -2.47 -11.17
C THR A 146 -20.25 -3.65 -11.65
#